data_76994029835e59ecf51b814cd32770c4
#
_entry.id   76994029835e59ecf51b814cd32770c4
#
_cell.length_a   1.000
_cell.length_b   1.000
_cell.length_c   1.000
_cell.angle_alpha   90.00
_cell.angle_beta   90.00
_cell.angle_gamma   90.00
#
_symmetry.space_group_name_H-M   'P 1'
#
loop_
_entity.id
_entity.type
_entity.pdbx_description
1 polymer ?
#
loop_
_entity_poly.entity_id
_entity_poly.type
_entity_poly.pdbx_seq_one_letter_code
_entity_poly.pdbx_strand_id
1 'polypeptide(L)'
;IFEKLNFLKKDEILKLLKKYTPKNIFYFSGQSSLTKSIKLKKVTNDSNYIGAKKILEILHKYELKTNFYKANSGYIFEPNKGLVNIKSKISKNKNPYIQSQIKAHKEVKKFRKKGVNCSSIFFLQVESPLRNNDFFIKKICTHAKLKKNITVGNLNTIRVYSWAPEIV
;
A
#
# COMPACT_ATOMS: atom_id res chain seq x y z
N ILE A 1 -17.21 11.68 -8.07
CA ILE A 1 -17.88 10.48 -8.64
C ILE A 1 -17.37 9.27 -7.90
N PHE A 2 -18.30 8.43 -7.41
CA PHE A 2 -17.98 7.16 -6.76
C PHE A 2 -18.46 6.01 -7.66
N GLU A 3 -17.55 5.08 -7.95
CA GLU A 3 -17.86 3.89 -8.74
C GLU A 3 -17.50 2.63 -7.94
N LYS A 4 -18.41 1.67 -7.91
CA LYS A 4 -18.14 0.36 -7.32
C LYS A 4 -17.36 -0.48 -8.33
N LEU A 5 -16.17 -0.94 -7.94
CA LEU A 5 -15.28 -1.71 -8.80
C LEU A 5 -14.84 -3.00 -8.10
N ASN A 6 -15.00 -4.13 -8.79
CA ASN A 6 -14.28 -5.34 -8.41
C ASN A 6 -12.91 -5.37 -9.10
N PHE A 7 -11.87 -4.94 -8.37
CA PHE A 7 -10.48 -4.89 -8.88
C PHE A 7 -9.89 -6.28 -9.22
N LEU A 8 -10.62 -7.37 -8.98
CA LEU A 8 -10.25 -8.71 -9.43
C LEU A 8 -10.83 -9.08 -10.81
N LYS A 9 -11.71 -8.26 -11.36
CA LYS A 9 -12.30 -8.48 -12.69
C LYS A 9 -11.69 -7.52 -13.71
N LYS A 10 -10.92 -8.07 -14.66
CA LYS A 10 -10.23 -7.27 -15.69
C LYS A 10 -11.18 -6.47 -16.56
N ASP A 11 -12.34 -7.04 -16.92
CA ASP A 11 -13.30 -6.38 -17.80
C ASP A 11 -13.91 -5.15 -17.12
N GLU A 12 -14.23 -5.22 -15.81
CA GLU A 12 -14.71 -4.08 -15.05
C GLU A 12 -13.66 -2.98 -14.96
N ILE A 13 -12.39 -3.34 -14.72
CA ILE A 13 -11.26 -2.39 -14.71
C ILE A 13 -11.11 -1.72 -16.08
N LEU A 14 -11.10 -2.51 -17.15
CA LEU A 14 -10.93 -2.00 -18.52
C LEU A 14 -12.08 -1.04 -18.92
N LYS A 15 -13.33 -1.42 -18.60
CA LYS A 15 -14.51 -0.57 -18.82
C LYS A 15 -14.37 0.78 -18.12
N LEU A 16 -13.92 0.78 -16.85
CA LEU A 16 -13.71 1.99 -16.08
C LEU A 16 -12.59 2.87 -16.68
N LEU A 17 -11.46 2.26 -17.04
CA LEU A 17 -10.33 2.98 -17.62
C LEU A 17 -10.68 3.60 -18.99
N LYS A 18 -11.46 2.91 -19.83
CA LYS A 18 -11.95 3.45 -21.10
C LYS A 18 -12.98 4.56 -20.90
N LYS A 19 -13.85 4.44 -19.88
CA LYS A 19 -14.89 5.45 -19.58
C LYS A 19 -14.28 6.78 -19.13
N TYR A 20 -13.29 6.73 -18.25
CA TYR A 20 -12.75 7.93 -17.61
C TYR A 20 -11.40 8.39 -18.15
N THR A 21 -10.71 7.56 -18.93
CA THR A 21 -9.37 7.85 -19.50
C THR A 21 -8.46 8.62 -18.54
N PRO A 22 -8.25 8.11 -17.30
CA PRO A 22 -7.56 8.87 -16.27
C PRO A 22 -6.10 9.09 -16.66
N LYS A 23 -5.59 10.33 -16.44
CA LYS A 23 -4.16 10.63 -16.60
C LYS A 23 -3.31 9.90 -15.56
N ASN A 24 -3.83 9.79 -14.32
CA ASN A 24 -3.13 9.18 -13.19
C ASN A 24 -4.04 8.23 -12.43
N ILE A 25 -3.49 7.10 -12.00
CA ILE A 25 -4.12 6.14 -11.09
C ILE A 25 -3.28 6.06 -9.83
N PHE A 26 -3.85 6.42 -8.69
CA PHE A 26 -3.25 6.22 -7.37
C PHE A 26 -3.88 4.98 -6.73
N TYR A 27 -3.12 3.90 -6.66
CA TYR A 27 -3.61 2.64 -6.11
C TYR A 27 -3.30 2.55 -4.61
N PHE A 28 -4.27 2.96 -3.79
CA PHE A 28 -4.22 2.87 -2.33
C PHE A 28 -4.96 1.66 -1.77
N SER A 29 -5.67 0.90 -2.62
CA SER A 29 -6.39 -0.28 -2.17
C SER A 29 -5.47 -1.31 -1.54
N GLY A 30 -5.86 -1.79 -0.36
CA GLY A 30 -5.11 -2.85 0.29
C GLY A 30 -5.39 -2.97 1.79
N GLN A 31 -5.33 -4.21 2.25
CA GLN A 31 -5.31 -4.50 3.67
C GLN A 31 -3.96 -4.02 4.24
N SER A 32 -3.95 -3.16 5.26
CA SER A 32 -2.77 -2.44 5.73
C SER A 32 -2.21 -2.90 7.07
N SER A 33 -2.86 -3.84 7.75
CA SER A 33 -2.43 -4.34 9.07
C SER A 33 -1.56 -5.59 8.95
N LEU A 34 -0.34 -5.53 9.50
CA LEU A 34 0.57 -6.67 9.62
C LEU A 34 -0.09 -7.83 10.38
N THR A 35 -0.75 -7.54 11.51
CA THR A 35 -1.39 -8.55 12.35
C THR A 35 -2.60 -9.19 11.67
N LYS A 36 -3.50 -8.38 11.11
CA LYS A 36 -4.70 -8.88 10.41
C LYS A 36 -4.34 -9.69 9.16
N SER A 37 -3.20 -9.42 8.51
CA SER A 37 -2.75 -10.14 7.31
C SER A 37 -2.51 -11.63 7.55
N ILE A 38 -2.17 -12.02 8.76
CA ILE A 38 -1.93 -13.44 9.14
C ILE A 38 -3.22 -14.25 8.97
N LYS A 39 -4.35 -13.69 9.42
CA LYS A 39 -5.67 -14.31 9.29
C LYS A 39 -6.31 -14.08 7.92
N LEU A 40 -6.04 -12.94 7.29
CA LEU A 40 -6.64 -12.49 6.03
C LEU A 40 -5.69 -12.61 4.84
N LYS A 41 -4.93 -13.71 4.74
CA LYS A 41 -3.88 -13.91 3.72
C LYS A 41 -4.38 -13.68 2.29
N LYS A 42 -5.53 -14.28 1.94
CA LYS A 42 -6.12 -14.14 0.60
C LYS A 42 -6.51 -12.70 0.30
N VAL A 43 -7.28 -12.06 1.18
CA VAL A 43 -7.71 -10.65 1.03
C VAL A 43 -6.50 -9.74 0.92
N THR A 44 -5.47 -9.97 1.75
CA THR A 44 -4.22 -9.19 1.73
C THR A 44 -3.49 -9.34 0.40
N ASN A 45 -3.35 -10.56 -0.11
CA ASN A 45 -2.70 -10.81 -1.40
C ASN A 45 -3.50 -10.22 -2.55
N ASP A 46 -4.81 -10.42 -2.56
CA ASP A 46 -5.68 -9.96 -3.64
C ASP A 46 -5.71 -8.43 -3.72
N SER A 47 -5.89 -7.74 -2.58
CA SER A 47 -5.97 -6.29 -2.55
C SER A 47 -4.63 -5.59 -2.73
N ASN A 48 -3.54 -6.10 -2.14
CA ASN A 48 -2.24 -5.44 -2.24
C ASN A 48 -1.48 -5.76 -3.53
N TYR A 49 -1.64 -6.97 -4.06
CA TYR A 49 -0.84 -7.44 -5.19
C TYR A 49 -1.66 -7.73 -6.45
N ILE A 50 -2.67 -8.63 -6.39
CA ILE A 50 -3.37 -9.09 -7.60
C ILE A 50 -4.11 -7.95 -8.31
N GLY A 51 -4.80 -7.08 -7.56
CA GLY A 51 -5.50 -5.93 -8.13
C GLY A 51 -4.54 -4.98 -8.86
N ALA A 52 -3.42 -4.62 -8.23
CA ALA A 52 -2.39 -3.78 -8.85
C ALA A 52 -1.82 -4.43 -10.12
N LYS A 53 -1.50 -5.73 -10.06
CA LYS A 53 -1.01 -6.50 -11.21
C LYS A 53 -2.00 -6.47 -12.38
N LYS A 54 -3.30 -6.67 -12.14
CA LYS A 54 -4.33 -6.66 -13.19
C LYS A 54 -4.44 -5.29 -13.88
N ILE A 55 -4.35 -4.20 -13.13
CA ILE A 55 -4.33 -2.85 -13.72
C ILE A 55 -3.10 -2.70 -14.62
N LEU A 56 -1.91 -3.06 -14.14
CA LEU A 56 -0.66 -2.98 -14.92
C LEU A 56 -0.72 -3.83 -16.20
N GLU A 57 -1.31 -5.04 -16.12
CA GLU A 57 -1.52 -5.90 -17.28
C GLU A 57 -2.43 -5.25 -18.34
N ILE A 58 -3.49 -4.56 -17.90
CA ILE A 58 -4.42 -3.85 -18.78
C ILE A 58 -3.73 -2.63 -19.40
N LEU A 59 -3.03 -1.81 -18.62
CA LEU A 59 -2.30 -0.65 -19.11
C LEU A 59 -1.30 -1.04 -20.19
N HIS A 60 -0.58 -2.14 -19.99
CA HIS A 60 0.37 -2.66 -20.97
C HIS A 60 -0.32 -3.24 -22.21
N LYS A 61 -1.33 -4.14 -22.02
CA LYS A 61 -1.99 -4.83 -23.12
C LYS A 61 -2.70 -3.88 -24.09
N TYR A 62 -3.30 -2.80 -23.56
CA TYR A 62 -4.08 -1.84 -24.34
C TYR A 62 -3.33 -0.53 -24.59
N GLU A 63 -2.03 -0.49 -24.27
CA GLU A 63 -1.13 0.66 -24.48
C GLU A 63 -1.68 1.99 -23.94
N LEU A 64 -2.40 1.92 -22.80
CA LEU A 64 -3.05 3.08 -22.22
C LEU A 64 -2.03 4.07 -21.65
N LYS A 65 -2.13 5.34 -22.05
CA LYS A 65 -1.25 6.46 -21.64
C LYS A 65 -1.55 6.96 -20.20
N THR A 66 -1.77 6.05 -19.27
CA THR A 66 -2.13 6.35 -17.88
C THR A 66 -0.94 6.07 -16.97
N ASN A 67 -0.59 7.02 -16.11
CA ASN A 67 0.43 6.83 -15.09
C ASN A 67 -0.14 6.02 -13.92
N PHE A 68 0.60 5.06 -13.42
CA PHE A 68 0.18 4.22 -12.31
C PHE A 68 1.12 4.36 -11.10
N TYR A 69 0.55 4.76 -9.97
CA TYR A 69 1.26 4.95 -8.71
C TYR A 69 0.75 3.96 -7.65
N LYS A 70 1.58 2.97 -7.33
CA LYS A 70 1.26 1.98 -6.28
C LYS A 70 1.72 2.48 -4.92
N ALA A 71 0.77 2.79 -4.03
CA ALA A 71 1.10 2.97 -2.62
C ALA A 71 1.65 1.67 -2.04
N ASN A 72 2.89 1.70 -1.60
CA ASN A 72 3.63 0.56 -1.10
C ASN A 72 4.13 0.84 0.33
N SER A 73 4.74 -0.14 0.97
CA SER A 73 5.21 -0.03 2.34
C SER A 73 6.73 -0.03 2.41
N GLY A 74 7.30 0.85 3.22
CA GLY A 74 8.73 0.82 3.56
C GLY A 74 9.16 -0.47 4.28
N TYR A 75 8.23 -1.23 4.86
CA TYR A 75 8.51 -2.54 5.48
C TYR A 75 8.98 -3.62 4.50
N ILE A 76 8.93 -3.37 3.19
CA ILE A 76 9.55 -4.29 2.22
C ILE A 76 11.07 -4.26 2.22
N PHE A 77 11.68 -3.29 2.89
CA PHE A 77 13.12 -3.14 2.97
C PHE A 77 13.66 -3.56 4.35
N GLU A 78 14.86 -4.11 4.37
CA GLU A 78 15.59 -4.36 5.61
C GLU A 78 16.31 -3.08 6.05
N PRO A 79 16.17 -2.66 7.31
CA PRO A 79 16.91 -1.51 7.81
C PRO A 79 18.40 -1.84 7.91
N ASN A 80 19.26 -0.87 7.59
CA ASN A 80 20.67 -0.91 7.86
C ASN A 80 21.01 0.19 8.87
N LYS A 81 21.51 -0.19 10.05
CA LYS A 81 21.76 0.72 11.19
C LYS A 81 20.53 1.62 11.50
N GLY A 82 19.32 1.05 11.46
CA GLY A 82 18.08 1.77 11.69
C GLY A 82 17.55 2.60 10.52
N LEU A 83 18.31 2.73 9.43
CA LEU A 83 17.91 3.51 8.26
C LEU A 83 17.36 2.62 7.14
N VAL A 84 16.34 3.12 6.46
CA VAL A 84 15.74 2.49 5.28
C VAL A 84 15.72 3.47 4.12
N ASN A 85 16.11 3.01 2.93
CA ASN A 85 16.00 3.74 1.69
C ASN A 85 15.71 2.80 0.51
N ILE A 86 15.51 3.35 -0.68
CA ILE A 86 15.17 2.57 -1.88
C ILE A 86 16.26 1.61 -2.37
N LYS A 87 17.49 1.78 -1.89
CA LYS A 87 18.65 0.91 -2.18
C LYS A 87 18.83 -0.19 -1.12
N SER A 88 18.06 -0.14 -0.02
CA SER A 88 18.10 -1.15 1.03
C SER A 88 17.69 -2.53 0.50
N LYS A 89 18.23 -3.59 1.10
CA LYS A 89 17.91 -4.98 0.74
C LYS A 89 16.40 -5.23 0.95
N ILE A 90 15.84 -6.05 0.07
CA ILE A 90 14.45 -6.50 0.22
C ILE A 90 14.33 -7.44 1.42
N SER A 91 13.33 -7.21 2.23
CA SER A 91 13.09 -7.95 3.46
C SER A 91 12.82 -9.44 3.18
N LYS A 92 13.39 -10.29 4.01
CA LYS A 92 13.15 -11.75 4.05
C LYS A 92 11.95 -12.12 4.93
N ASN A 93 11.29 -11.14 5.54
CA ASN A 93 10.16 -11.37 6.44
C ASN A 93 9.01 -12.08 5.71
N LYS A 94 8.48 -13.14 6.32
CA LYS A 94 7.43 -14.00 5.73
C LYS A 94 6.00 -13.51 6.03
N ASN A 95 5.84 -12.37 6.70
CA ASN A 95 4.51 -11.82 6.96
C ASN A 95 3.73 -11.61 5.65
N PRO A 96 2.47 -12.06 5.56
CA PRO A 96 1.68 -11.98 4.32
C PRO A 96 1.52 -10.57 3.77
N TYR A 97 1.41 -9.56 4.63
CA TYR A 97 1.36 -8.16 4.21
C TYR A 97 2.66 -7.75 3.50
N ILE A 98 3.81 -8.00 4.14
CA ILE A 98 5.12 -7.64 3.57
C ILE A 98 5.34 -8.37 2.25
N GLN A 99 5.04 -9.67 2.20
CA GLN A 99 5.18 -10.46 0.98
C GLN A 99 4.29 -9.97 -0.16
N SER A 100 3.05 -9.55 0.12
CA SER A 100 2.16 -8.99 -0.89
C SER A 100 2.68 -7.66 -1.46
N GLN A 101 3.24 -6.81 -0.61
CA GLN A 101 3.86 -5.54 -1.01
C GLN A 101 5.14 -5.74 -1.83
N ILE A 102 5.98 -6.73 -1.46
CA ILE A 102 7.17 -7.12 -2.25
C ILE A 102 6.75 -7.61 -3.64
N LYS A 103 5.74 -8.48 -3.73
CA LYS A 103 5.22 -8.96 -5.03
C LYS A 103 4.72 -7.81 -5.89
N ALA A 104 3.93 -6.89 -5.33
CA ALA A 104 3.43 -5.72 -6.04
C ALA A 104 4.57 -4.83 -6.55
N HIS A 105 5.59 -4.58 -5.73
CA HIS A 105 6.78 -3.80 -6.14
C HIS A 105 7.53 -4.47 -7.31
N LYS A 106 7.69 -5.79 -7.27
CA LYS A 106 8.31 -6.55 -8.37
C LYS A 106 7.52 -6.40 -9.68
N GLU A 107 6.19 -6.45 -9.63
CA GLU A 107 5.37 -6.24 -10.83
C GLU A 107 5.50 -4.80 -11.36
N VAL A 108 5.49 -3.78 -10.50
CA VAL A 108 5.73 -2.39 -10.93
C VAL A 108 7.07 -2.27 -11.65
N LYS A 109 8.15 -2.85 -11.10
CA LYS A 109 9.47 -2.87 -11.77
C LYS A 109 9.44 -3.59 -13.11
N LYS A 110 8.75 -4.73 -13.18
CA LYS A 110 8.60 -5.54 -14.40
C LYS A 110 7.84 -4.76 -15.49
N PHE A 111 6.71 -4.14 -15.16
CA PHE A 111 5.91 -3.41 -16.14
C PHE A 111 6.55 -2.08 -16.56
N ARG A 112 7.30 -1.42 -15.68
CA ARG A 112 8.14 -0.27 -16.05
C ARG A 112 9.15 -0.63 -17.14
N LYS A 113 9.83 -1.78 -17.01
CA LYS A 113 10.74 -2.29 -18.06
C LYS A 113 10.04 -2.60 -19.38
N LYS A 114 8.71 -2.82 -19.35
CA LYS A 114 7.86 -3.03 -20.53
C LYS A 114 7.24 -1.74 -21.09
N GLY A 115 7.69 -0.57 -20.64
CA GLY A 115 7.24 0.73 -21.13
C GLY A 115 6.00 1.31 -20.45
N VAL A 116 5.42 0.63 -19.44
CA VAL A 116 4.31 1.20 -18.67
C VAL A 116 4.85 2.27 -17.72
N ASN A 117 4.27 3.47 -17.77
CA ASN A 117 4.63 4.54 -16.83
C ASN A 117 4.04 4.24 -15.45
N CYS A 118 4.83 3.61 -14.59
CA CYS A 118 4.40 3.18 -13.26
C CYS A 118 5.49 3.30 -12.21
N SER A 119 5.07 3.60 -10.97
CA SER A 119 5.97 3.80 -9.82
C SER A 119 5.42 3.18 -8.53
N SER A 120 6.32 2.77 -7.63
CA SER A 120 5.98 2.48 -6.24
C SER A 120 6.31 3.69 -5.38
N ILE A 121 5.36 4.16 -4.60
CA ILE A 121 5.55 5.19 -3.59
C ILE A 121 5.60 4.48 -2.23
N PHE A 122 6.68 4.66 -1.49
CA PHE A 122 6.88 3.96 -0.22
C PHE A 122 6.50 4.84 0.95
N PHE A 123 5.52 4.35 1.71
CA PHE A 123 5.10 4.97 2.96
C PHE A 123 5.61 4.16 4.15
N LEU A 124 5.98 4.83 5.23
CA LEU A 124 6.21 4.22 6.54
C LEU A 124 4.91 4.30 7.35
N GLN A 125 4.86 5.10 8.39
CA GLN A 125 3.64 5.31 9.17
C GLN A 125 3.00 6.63 8.73
N VAL A 126 1.80 6.56 8.18
CA VAL A 126 1.04 7.76 7.79
C VAL A 126 -0.14 7.90 8.74
N GLU A 127 -0.24 9.03 9.40
CA GLU A 127 -1.26 9.31 10.40
C GLU A 127 -2.16 10.47 10.00
N SER A 128 -3.41 10.40 10.45
CA SER A 128 -4.41 11.47 10.27
C SER A 128 -5.53 11.35 11.31
N PRO A 129 -6.39 12.36 11.48
CA PRO A 129 -7.58 12.26 12.32
C PRO A 129 -8.54 11.16 11.87
N LEU A 130 -8.53 10.79 10.58
CA LEU A 130 -9.36 9.74 9.98
C LEU A 130 -8.79 8.33 10.18
N ARG A 131 -7.61 8.19 10.82
CA ARG A 131 -6.99 6.89 11.07
C ARG A 131 -7.89 6.01 11.94
N ASN A 132 -7.94 4.71 11.65
CA ASN A 132 -8.69 3.74 12.47
C ASN A 132 -8.09 3.64 13.88
N ASN A 133 -8.94 3.46 14.89
CA ASN A 133 -8.58 3.40 16.32
C ASN A 133 -7.63 2.25 16.68
N ASP A 134 -7.51 1.21 15.87
CA ASP A 134 -6.58 0.10 16.08
C ASP A 134 -5.10 0.51 15.87
N PHE A 135 -4.85 1.66 15.23
CA PHE A 135 -3.48 2.11 14.96
C PHE A 135 -2.90 2.89 16.12
N PHE A 136 -1.59 2.73 16.33
CA PHE A 136 -0.89 3.10 17.55
C PHE A 136 -1.12 4.55 17.99
N ILE A 137 -0.85 5.53 17.11
CA ILE A 137 -1.01 6.95 17.47
C ILE A 137 -2.47 7.29 17.76
N LYS A 138 -3.38 6.86 16.91
CA LYS A 138 -4.82 7.09 17.10
C LYS A 138 -5.32 6.45 18.41
N LYS A 139 -4.83 5.24 18.72
CA LYS A 139 -5.12 4.56 19.97
C LYS A 139 -4.65 5.38 21.19
N ILE A 140 -3.40 5.88 21.16
CA ILE A 140 -2.86 6.74 22.23
C ILE A 140 -3.73 7.99 22.40
N CYS A 141 -3.98 8.74 21.33
CA CYS A 141 -4.77 9.98 21.37
C CYS A 141 -6.18 9.73 21.95
N THR A 142 -6.81 8.62 21.53
CA THR A 142 -8.15 8.26 22.01
C THR A 142 -8.15 7.95 23.51
N HIS A 143 -7.17 7.17 24.00
CA HIS A 143 -7.08 6.82 25.42
C HIS A 143 -6.71 8.02 26.29
N ALA A 144 -5.80 8.88 25.81
CA ALA A 144 -5.46 10.11 26.50
C ALA A 144 -6.67 11.05 26.63
N LYS A 145 -7.44 11.25 25.55
CA LYS A 145 -8.68 12.04 25.58
C LYS A 145 -9.70 11.50 26.57
N LEU A 146 -9.80 10.18 26.68
CA LEU A 146 -10.74 9.50 27.57
C LEU A 146 -10.19 9.30 28.99
N LYS A 147 -8.96 9.76 29.28
CA LYS A 147 -8.24 9.54 30.55
C LYS A 147 -8.21 8.05 30.97
N LYS A 148 -8.03 7.15 29.99
CA LYS A 148 -8.02 5.69 30.19
C LYS A 148 -6.61 5.14 30.05
N ASN A 149 -6.32 4.09 30.82
CA ASN A 149 -5.08 3.33 30.66
C ASN A 149 -5.01 2.69 29.28
N ILE A 150 -3.80 2.60 28.74
CA ILE A 150 -3.53 2.00 27.43
C ILE A 150 -2.56 0.83 27.59
N THR A 151 -2.90 -0.30 26.99
CA THR A 151 -1.95 -1.40 26.81
C THR A 151 -1.29 -1.27 25.45
N VAL A 152 0.04 -1.18 25.46
CA VAL A 152 0.88 -1.11 24.26
C VAL A 152 1.88 -2.25 24.22
N GLY A 153 2.44 -2.52 23.05
CA GLY A 153 3.47 -3.55 22.89
C GLY A 153 4.86 -3.02 23.25
N ASN A 154 5.83 -3.20 22.34
CA ASN A 154 7.21 -2.79 22.58
C ASN A 154 7.38 -1.27 22.53
N LEU A 155 7.72 -0.64 23.67
CA LEU A 155 7.98 0.79 23.79
C LEU A 155 9.33 1.23 23.19
N ASN A 156 10.28 0.30 23.02
CA ASN A 156 11.61 0.60 22.48
C ASN A 156 11.64 0.65 20.94
N THR A 157 10.50 0.59 20.29
CA THR A 157 10.42 0.63 18.82
C THR A 157 10.50 2.06 18.32
N ILE A 158 11.55 2.39 17.58
CA ILE A 158 11.68 3.66 16.86
C ILE A 158 10.90 3.60 15.54
N ARG A 159 10.08 4.61 15.25
CA ARG A 159 9.28 4.69 14.03
C ARG A 159 9.25 6.11 13.49
N VAL A 160 9.19 6.22 12.17
CA VAL A 160 8.96 7.50 11.49
C VAL A 160 7.47 7.63 11.22
N TYR A 161 6.91 8.76 11.60
CA TYR A 161 5.52 9.12 11.34
C TYR A 161 5.45 10.30 10.38
N SER A 162 4.55 10.24 9.43
CA SER A 162 4.24 11.33 8.50
C SER A 162 2.78 11.75 8.67
N TRP A 163 2.51 13.01 8.49
CA TRP A 163 1.16 13.57 8.54
C TRP A 163 0.52 13.54 7.14
N ALA A 164 -0.64 12.93 7.00
CA ALA A 164 -1.25 12.72 5.69
C ALA A 164 -1.47 14.02 4.90
N PRO A 165 -1.93 15.17 5.50
CA PRO A 165 -2.08 16.44 4.78
C PRO A 165 -0.78 17.03 4.24
N GLU A 166 0.40 16.61 4.72
CA GLU A 166 1.70 17.03 4.20
C GLU A 166 2.18 16.20 3.00
N ILE A 167 1.48 15.07 2.72
CA ILE A 167 1.85 14.15 1.65
C ILE A 167 1.03 14.41 0.38
N VAL A 168 -0.18 14.99 0.51
CA VAL A 168 -1.16 15.18 -0.59
C VAL A 168 -1.26 16.60 -1.08
#